data_95d6f8fad6205f9ad9b0ae7a98bac338
#
_entry.id   95d6f8fad6205f9ad9b0ae7a98bac338
#
_cell.length_a   1.000
_cell.length_b   1.000
_cell.length_c   1.000
_cell.angle_alpha   90.00
_cell.angle_beta   90.00
_cell.angle_gamma   90.00
#
_symmetry.space_group_name_H-M   'P 1'
#
loop_
_entity.id
_entity.type
_entity.pdbx_description
1 polymer ?
#
loop_
_entity_poly.entity_id
_entity_poly.type
_entity_poly.pdbx_seq_one_letter_code
_entity_poly.pdbx_strand_id
1 'polypeptide(L)'
;YLLEAIRAQKDYCPRVIFTSSIAVFGVPFPDPIPDTHHRTPLSSYGTQKAIGELLLADYSRRGILQGIGLRLPTICIRPGLPNKAASSFFSGILREPLNGKEAVLPVSDDVRHWHASPRAAVGFFLHAATIDLELVGRNCNLTLPGLCASVKEQIEALERAAGKDTVSLIRREPDPFIEKLVYSWPQSFEAEKARSLGFKA
;
A
#
# COMPACT_ATOMS: atom_id res chain seq x y z
N TYR A 1 8.14 22.42 0.41
CA TYR A 1 7.44 23.56 1.05
C TYR A 1 6.98 23.20 2.47
N LEU A 2 6.16 22.13 2.70
CA LEU A 2 5.63 21.81 4.02
C LEU A 2 6.74 21.64 5.09
N LEU A 3 7.75 20.82 4.81
CA LEU A 3 8.84 20.56 5.76
C LEU A 3 9.63 21.84 6.09
N GLU A 4 9.84 22.72 5.12
CA GLU A 4 10.48 24.01 5.34
C GLU A 4 9.59 24.99 6.14
N ALA A 5 8.29 24.94 5.94
CA ALA A 5 7.36 25.72 6.74
C ALA A 5 7.37 25.28 8.22
N ILE A 6 7.45 23.96 8.47
CA ILE A 6 7.62 23.41 9.82
C ILE A 6 8.96 23.88 10.42
N ARG A 7 10.07 23.74 9.67
CA ARG A 7 11.41 24.15 10.12
C ARG A 7 11.51 25.63 10.46
N ALA A 8 10.75 26.48 9.78
CA ALA A 8 10.76 27.92 10.03
C ALA A 8 10.00 28.34 11.32
N GLN A 9 9.21 27.44 11.92
CA GLN A 9 8.52 27.73 13.16
C GLN A 9 9.43 27.52 14.37
N LYS A 10 9.40 28.43 15.33
CA LYS A 10 10.09 28.29 16.61
C LYS A 10 9.24 27.45 17.56
N ASP A 11 9.90 26.63 18.36
CA ASP A 11 9.28 25.80 19.43
C ASP A 11 8.12 24.91 18.93
N TYR A 12 8.22 24.44 17.66
CA TYR A 12 7.21 23.61 17.03
C TYR A 12 7.84 22.35 16.41
N CYS A 13 7.61 21.21 17.05
CA CYS A 13 8.08 19.89 16.61
C CYS A 13 6.87 18.96 16.45
N PRO A 14 6.14 19.04 15.33
CA PRO A 14 4.92 18.27 15.13
C PRO A 14 5.20 16.82 14.80
N ARG A 15 4.22 15.95 15.10
CA ARG A 15 4.16 14.61 14.53
C ARG A 15 3.71 14.69 13.08
N VAL A 16 4.49 14.07 12.17
CA VAL A 16 4.18 14.02 10.74
C VAL A 16 4.04 12.56 10.31
N ILE A 17 2.84 12.17 9.90
CA ILE A 17 2.55 10.85 9.36
C ILE A 17 2.55 10.96 7.84
N PHE A 18 3.52 10.31 7.19
CA PHE A 18 3.68 10.33 5.75
C PHE A 18 3.08 9.07 5.10
N THR A 19 2.14 9.28 4.20
CA THR A 19 1.58 8.20 3.39
C THR A 19 2.57 7.79 2.32
N SER A 20 3.38 6.77 2.61
CA SER A 20 4.23 6.11 1.63
C SER A 20 3.50 4.92 0.98
N SER A 21 4.21 4.10 0.23
CA SER A 21 3.64 3.00 -0.54
C SER A 21 4.65 1.86 -0.68
N ILE A 22 4.17 0.63 -0.80
CA ILE A 22 4.99 -0.52 -1.22
C ILE A 22 5.62 -0.32 -2.60
N ALA A 23 5.16 0.63 -3.41
CA ALA A 23 5.76 1.00 -4.70
C ALA A 23 7.19 1.57 -4.59
N VAL A 24 7.73 1.80 -3.38
CA VAL A 24 9.14 2.12 -3.16
C VAL A 24 10.06 0.93 -3.44
N PHE A 25 9.52 -0.27 -3.60
CA PHE A 25 10.25 -1.48 -3.97
C PHE A 25 9.97 -1.86 -5.42
N GLY A 26 11.00 -2.28 -6.12
CA GLY A 26 10.94 -2.81 -7.48
C GLY A 26 11.93 -3.95 -7.64
N VAL A 27 11.69 -4.78 -8.65
CA VAL A 27 12.52 -5.95 -8.96
C VAL A 27 14.00 -5.60 -9.21
N PRO A 28 14.96 -6.49 -8.85
CA PRO A 28 14.75 -7.77 -8.18
C PRO A 28 14.55 -7.58 -6.66
N PHE A 29 13.67 -8.38 -6.08
CA PHE A 29 13.45 -8.45 -4.64
C PHE A 29 13.18 -9.90 -4.21
N PRO A 30 13.45 -10.28 -2.92
CA PRO A 30 13.04 -11.56 -2.37
C PRO A 30 11.50 -11.64 -2.20
N ASP A 31 10.98 -12.84 -2.09
CA ASP A 31 9.56 -13.09 -1.79
C ASP A 31 9.47 -14.06 -0.59
N PRO A 32 9.03 -13.60 0.59
CA PRO A 32 8.57 -12.25 0.95
C PRO A 32 9.71 -11.21 1.05
N ILE A 33 9.37 -9.93 0.89
CA ILE A 33 10.30 -8.82 1.05
C ILE A 33 10.50 -8.55 2.55
N PRO A 34 11.75 -8.59 3.09
CA PRO A 34 12.00 -8.32 4.49
C PRO A 34 11.97 -6.82 4.82
N ASP A 35 11.74 -6.51 6.09
CA ASP A 35 11.69 -5.12 6.58
C ASP A 35 13.00 -4.33 6.35
N THR A 36 14.12 -5.05 6.20
CA THR A 36 15.45 -4.49 5.96
C THR A 36 15.75 -4.21 4.48
N HIS A 37 14.86 -4.61 3.57
CA HIS A 37 15.10 -4.46 2.13
C HIS A 37 15.21 -3.00 1.71
N HIS A 38 16.14 -2.71 0.80
CA HIS A 38 16.39 -1.37 0.29
C HIS A 38 15.29 -0.91 -0.67
N ARG A 39 15.06 0.41 -0.71
CA ARG A 39 14.16 1.01 -1.69
C ARG A 39 14.79 0.97 -3.08
N THR A 40 14.07 0.42 -4.03
CA THR A 40 14.49 0.24 -5.43
C THR A 40 13.35 0.61 -6.39
N PRO A 41 12.78 1.82 -6.30
CA PRO A 41 11.57 2.15 -7.06
C PRO A 41 11.81 2.12 -8.57
N LEU A 42 10.87 1.54 -9.33
CA LEU A 42 10.89 1.47 -10.79
C LEU A 42 9.82 2.35 -11.45
N SER A 43 9.18 3.23 -10.69
CA SER A 43 8.17 4.16 -11.20
C SER A 43 8.40 5.57 -10.64
N SER A 44 7.96 6.60 -11.36
CA SER A 44 7.99 7.99 -10.88
C SER A 44 7.24 8.16 -9.56
N TYR A 45 6.12 7.45 -9.40
CA TYR A 45 5.35 7.44 -8.16
C TYR A 45 6.17 6.86 -6.99
N GLY A 46 6.74 5.66 -7.17
CA GLY A 46 7.58 5.02 -6.15
C GLY A 46 8.81 5.84 -5.81
N THR A 47 9.46 6.45 -6.82
CA THR A 47 10.60 7.35 -6.64
C THR A 47 10.23 8.56 -5.78
N GLN A 48 9.11 9.22 -6.06
CA GLN A 48 8.62 10.36 -5.26
C GLN A 48 8.32 9.95 -3.82
N LYS A 49 7.73 8.76 -3.60
CA LYS A 49 7.51 8.23 -2.25
C LYS A 49 8.83 7.95 -1.53
N ALA A 50 9.82 7.36 -2.20
CA ALA A 50 11.14 7.10 -1.63
C ALA A 50 11.88 8.41 -1.27
N ILE A 51 11.80 9.44 -2.09
CA ILE A 51 12.33 10.79 -1.78
C ILE A 51 11.63 11.35 -0.54
N GLY A 52 10.31 11.25 -0.46
CA GLY A 52 9.54 11.69 0.71
C GLY A 52 9.95 10.97 2.00
N GLU A 53 10.19 9.66 1.94
CA GLU A 53 10.70 8.87 3.07
C GLU A 53 12.09 9.34 3.54
N LEU A 54 13.01 9.64 2.61
CA LEU A 54 14.34 10.14 2.93
C LEU A 54 14.28 11.53 3.57
N LEU A 55 13.47 12.43 3.03
CA LEU A 55 13.27 13.76 3.61
C LEU A 55 12.64 13.68 5.01
N LEU A 56 11.61 12.85 5.19
CA LEU A 56 10.98 12.65 6.48
C LEU A 56 12.00 12.16 7.53
N ALA A 57 12.81 11.17 7.16
CA ALA A 57 13.85 10.61 8.04
C ALA A 57 14.93 11.64 8.39
N ASP A 58 15.36 12.48 7.42
CA ASP A 58 16.36 13.53 7.68
C ASP A 58 15.82 14.60 8.64
N TYR A 59 14.61 15.09 8.38
CA TYR A 59 13.99 16.11 9.24
C TYR A 59 13.70 15.59 10.66
N SER A 60 13.31 14.31 10.77
CA SER A 60 13.14 13.64 12.07
C SER A 60 14.45 13.50 12.81
N ARG A 61 15.52 13.01 12.14
CA ARG A 61 16.86 12.86 12.71
C ARG A 61 17.41 14.18 13.24
N ARG A 62 17.06 15.30 12.60
CA ARG A 62 17.45 16.65 12.99
C ARG A 62 16.58 17.26 14.10
N GLY A 63 15.57 16.55 14.58
CA GLY A 63 14.66 17.03 15.63
C GLY A 63 13.70 18.12 15.19
N ILE A 64 13.50 18.32 13.88
CA ILE A 64 12.59 19.35 13.35
C ILE A 64 11.14 18.90 13.45
N LEU A 65 10.91 17.59 13.33
CA LEU A 65 9.61 16.96 13.44
C LEU A 65 9.72 15.53 13.97
N GLN A 66 8.61 14.94 14.37
CA GLN A 66 8.49 13.54 14.74
C GLN A 66 7.82 12.78 13.59
N GLY A 67 8.64 12.17 12.71
CA GLY A 67 8.17 11.53 11.49
C GLY A 67 7.87 10.05 11.64
N ILE A 68 6.79 9.60 10.99
CA ILE A 68 6.53 8.18 10.72
C ILE A 68 6.00 8.02 9.31
N GLY A 69 6.66 7.21 8.50
CA GLY A 69 6.28 6.87 7.14
C GLY A 69 5.59 5.51 7.08
N LEU A 70 4.42 5.46 6.47
CA LEU A 70 3.58 4.27 6.35
C LEU A 70 3.59 3.79 4.90
N ARG A 71 4.33 2.71 4.58
CA ARG A 71 4.28 2.04 3.28
C ARG A 71 3.02 1.21 3.21
N LEU A 72 1.97 1.82 2.68
CA LEU A 72 0.66 1.19 2.59
C LEU A 72 0.66 0.04 1.58
N PRO A 73 0.00 -1.09 1.90
CA PRO A 73 -0.47 -2.07 0.92
C PRO A 73 -1.39 -1.44 -0.12
N THR A 74 -1.71 -2.17 -1.17
CA THR A 74 -2.81 -1.78 -2.06
C THR A 74 -4.13 -1.88 -1.30
N ILE A 75 -4.80 -0.73 -1.13
CA ILE A 75 -6.07 -0.69 -0.40
C ILE A 75 -7.19 -1.22 -1.30
N CYS A 76 -7.82 -2.30 -0.84
CA CYS A 76 -8.89 -3.03 -1.51
C CYS A 76 -9.97 -3.41 -0.47
N ILE A 77 -11.22 -3.10 -0.70
CA ILE A 77 -11.87 -2.50 -1.86
C ILE A 77 -11.97 -1.00 -1.63
N ARG A 78 -11.42 -0.21 -2.54
CA ARG A 78 -11.55 1.26 -2.47
C ARG A 78 -12.94 1.69 -2.92
N PRO A 79 -13.64 2.51 -2.12
CA PRO A 79 -14.91 3.10 -2.55
C PRO A 79 -14.72 4.13 -3.68
N GLY A 80 -15.80 4.52 -4.31
CA GLY A 80 -15.83 5.55 -5.35
C GLY A 80 -15.77 5.00 -6.78
N LEU A 81 -15.57 5.89 -7.74
CA LEU A 81 -15.53 5.54 -9.16
C LEU A 81 -14.18 4.93 -9.56
N PRO A 82 -14.14 4.11 -10.63
CA PRO A 82 -12.89 3.65 -11.21
C PRO A 82 -11.97 4.82 -11.57
N ASN A 83 -10.67 4.63 -11.37
CA ASN A 83 -9.66 5.60 -11.78
C ASN A 83 -8.67 4.95 -12.75
N LYS A 84 -7.80 5.78 -13.39
CA LYS A 84 -6.83 5.32 -14.38
C LYS A 84 -5.57 4.66 -13.81
N ALA A 85 -5.48 4.47 -12.49
CA ALA A 85 -4.33 3.78 -11.91
C ALA A 85 -4.36 2.29 -12.29
N ALA A 86 -3.24 1.73 -12.72
CA ALA A 86 -3.14 0.32 -13.12
C ALA A 86 -3.63 -0.64 -12.01
N SER A 87 -3.39 -0.32 -10.73
CA SER A 87 -3.87 -1.10 -9.58
C SER A 87 -5.37 -0.99 -9.30
N SER A 88 -6.12 -0.16 -10.05
CA SER A 88 -7.54 0.06 -9.75
C SER A 88 -8.40 -1.18 -10.01
N PHE A 89 -7.96 -2.06 -10.89
CA PHE A 89 -8.68 -3.30 -11.21
C PHE A 89 -8.85 -4.21 -9.99
N PHE A 90 -7.87 -4.29 -9.06
CA PHE A 90 -7.99 -5.08 -7.84
C PHE A 90 -9.22 -4.70 -6.98
N SER A 91 -9.57 -3.42 -6.95
CA SER A 91 -10.82 -2.99 -6.33
C SER A 91 -12.01 -3.13 -7.29
N GLY A 92 -11.79 -2.88 -8.58
CA GLY A 92 -12.83 -2.90 -9.61
C GLY A 92 -13.51 -4.24 -9.75
N ILE A 93 -12.73 -5.34 -9.84
CA ILE A 93 -13.26 -6.71 -10.00
C ILE A 93 -14.13 -7.19 -8.82
N LEU A 94 -14.09 -6.48 -7.70
CA LEU A 94 -14.94 -6.75 -6.55
C LEU A 94 -16.05 -5.71 -6.39
N ARG A 95 -15.70 -4.43 -6.47
CA ARG A 95 -16.63 -3.32 -6.26
C ARG A 95 -17.73 -3.24 -7.31
N GLU A 96 -17.36 -3.32 -8.60
CA GLU A 96 -18.33 -3.16 -9.68
C GLU A 96 -19.34 -4.30 -9.68
N PRO A 97 -18.93 -5.59 -9.60
CA PRO A 97 -19.88 -6.71 -9.50
C PRO A 97 -20.80 -6.63 -8.29
N LEU A 98 -20.29 -6.21 -7.11
CA LEU A 98 -21.12 -5.99 -5.93
C LEU A 98 -22.16 -4.88 -6.12
N ASN A 99 -21.98 -4.02 -7.10
CA ASN A 99 -22.94 -2.97 -7.50
C ASN A 99 -23.73 -3.34 -8.78
N GLY A 100 -23.73 -4.62 -9.18
CA GLY A 100 -24.45 -5.11 -10.35
C GLY A 100 -23.89 -4.62 -11.68
N LYS A 101 -22.58 -4.25 -11.74
CA LYS A 101 -21.90 -3.74 -12.93
C LYS A 101 -20.82 -4.70 -13.39
N GLU A 102 -20.59 -4.73 -14.71
CA GLU A 102 -19.43 -5.44 -15.25
C GLU A 102 -18.11 -4.84 -14.79
N ALA A 103 -17.11 -5.70 -14.61
CA ALA A 103 -15.73 -5.32 -14.35
C ALA A 103 -14.79 -6.06 -15.30
N VAL A 104 -13.76 -5.35 -15.79
CA VAL A 104 -12.71 -5.94 -16.61
C VAL A 104 -11.57 -6.43 -15.72
N LEU A 105 -11.18 -7.70 -15.90
CA LEU A 105 -9.99 -8.29 -15.32
C LEU A 105 -8.88 -8.34 -16.38
N PRO A 106 -7.85 -7.49 -16.29
CA PRO A 106 -6.83 -7.36 -17.32
C PRO A 106 -5.62 -8.26 -17.12
N VAL A 107 -5.59 -9.09 -16.08
CA VAL A 107 -4.46 -9.93 -15.70
C VAL A 107 -4.90 -11.36 -15.43
N SER A 108 -3.93 -12.29 -15.33
CA SER A 108 -4.17 -13.69 -14.99
C SER A 108 -4.66 -13.85 -13.55
N ASP A 109 -5.40 -14.93 -13.28
CA ASP A 109 -5.96 -15.29 -11.98
C ASP A 109 -4.87 -15.62 -10.93
N ASP A 110 -3.67 -15.96 -11.32
CA ASP A 110 -2.52 -16.28 -10.45
C ASP A 110 -1.71 -15.07 -9.99
N VAL A 111 -1.99 -13.88 -10.53
CA VAL A 111 -1.37 -12.64 -10.08
C VAL A 111 -1.61 -12.42 -8.60
N ARG A 112 -0.53 -12.37 -7.82
CA ARG A 112 -0.54 -12.13 -6.37
C ARG A 112 -0.21 -10.68 -6.06
N HIS A 113 -0.79 -10.14 -5.01
CA HIS A 113 -0.45 -8.80 -4.55
C HIS A 113 -0.71 -8.61 -3.06
N TRP A 114 -0.13 -7.55 -2.47
CA TRP A 114 -0.24 -7.22 -1.05
C TRP A 114 -1.38 -6.25 -0.80
N HIS A 115 -2.40 -6.68 -0.06
CA HIS A 115 -3.64 -5.94 0.15
C HIS A 115 -3.90 -5.59 1.62
N ALA A 116 -4.59 -4.48 1.84
CA ALA A 116 -5.24 -4.18 3.11
C ALA A 116 -6.61 -3.53 2.87
N SER A 117 -7.51 -3.67 3.84
CA SER A 117 -8.83 -3.04 3.75
C SER A 117 -8.76 -1.53 4.04
N PRO A 118 -9.76 -0.74 3.59
CA PRO A 118 -9.89 0.66 4.00
C PRO A 118 -9.94 0.83 5.53
N ARG A 119 -10.60 -0.09 6.23
CA ARG A 119 -10.65 -0.09 7.71
C ARG A 119 -9.26 -0.25 8.31
N ALA A 120 -8.47 -1.20 7.81
CA ALA A 120 -7.09 -1.38 8.25
C ALA A 120 -6.26 -0.13 7.98
N ALA A 121 -6.41 0.49 6.79
CA ALA A 121 -5.70 1.73 6.46
C ALA A 121 -6.01 2.86 7.46
N VAL A 122 -7.29 3.07 7.80
CA VAL A 122 -7.67 4.04 8.84
C VAL A 122 -7.03 3.68 10.18
N GLY A 123 -7.08 2.40 10.58
CA GLY A 123 -6.44 1.91 11.80
C GLY A 123 -4.94 2.19 11.84
N PHE A 124 -4.23 2.06 10.72
CA PHE A 124 -2.81 2.38 10.63
C PHE A 124 -2.52 3.85 10.94
N PHE A 125 -3.31 4.78 10.39
CA PHE A 125 -3.13 6.20 10.65
C PHE A 125 -3.45 6.57 12.10
N LEU A 126 -4.54 6.03 12.66
CA LEU A 126 -4.91 6.27 14.06
C LEU A 126 -3.83 5.74 15.02
N HIS A 127 -3.31 4.53 14.76
CA HIS A 127 -2.25 3.95 15.56
C HIS A 127 -0.94 4.76 15.43
N ALA A 128 -0.55 5.15 14.22
CA ALA A 128 0.62 5.99 13.98
C ALA A 128 0.53 7.37 14.66
N ALA A 129 -0.68 7.87 14.89
CA ALA A 129 -0.88 9.13 15.59
C ALA A 129 -0.55 9.07 17.08
N THR A 130 -0.59 7.88 17.70
CA THR A 130 -0.48 7.69 19.15
C THR A 130 0.72 6.86 19.58
N ILE A 131 1.32 6.04 18.69
CA ILE A 131 2.45 5.18 19.02
C ILE A 131 3.66 5.97 19.51
N ASP A 132 4.43 5.38 20.41
CA ASP A 132 5.74 5.91 20.78
C ASP A 132 6.72 5.77 19.60
N LEU A 133 7.20 6.91 19.06
CA LEU A 133 8.08 6.94 17.92
C LEU A 133 9.53 6.54 18.24
N GLU A 134 9.93 6.51 19.49
CA GLU A 134 11.24 5.96 19.88
C GLU A 134 11.34 4.47 19.53
N LEU A 135 10.22 3.73 19.64
CA LEU A 135 10.14 2.32 19.27
C LEU A 135 10.27 2.08 17.75
N VAL A 136 9.91 3.07 16.94
CA VAL A 136 10.05 2.98 15.48
C VAL A 136 11.51 3.06 15.05
N GLY A 137 12.32 3.82 15.79
CA GLY A 137 13.76 3.96 15.59
C GLY A 137 14.12 4.89 14.43
N ARG A 138 15.42 4.93 14.10
CA ARG A 138 15.99 5.90 13.14
C ARG A 138 15.41 5.80 11.72
N ASN A 139 15.09 4.60 11.26
CA ASN A 139 14.35 4.42 10.01
C ASN A 139 12.86 4.52 10.32
N CYS A 140 12.34 5.73 10.30
CA CYS A 140 10.96 6.02 10.67
C CYS A 140 9.91 5.50 9.66
N ASN A 141 10.30 4.70 8.66
CA ASN A 141 9.41 4.20 7.61
C ASN A 141 9.13 2.70 7.82
N LEU A 142 7.86 2.34 7.90
CA LEU A 142 7.39 0.98 8.17
C LEU A 142 6.64 0.42 6.96
N THR A 143 6.95 -0.81 6.59
CA THR A 143 6.11 -1.62 5.70
C THR A 143 4.94 -2.16 6.52
N LEU A 144 3.71 -1.83 6.12
CA LEU A 144 2.54 -2.15 6.92
C LEU A 144 2.00 -3.55 6.64
N PRO A 145 1.38 -4.21 7.65
CA PRO A 145 0.77 -5.51 7.50
C PRO A 145 -0.29 -5.52 6.40
N GLY A 146 -0.45 -6.67 5.78
CA GLY A 146 -1.43 -6.91 4.75
C GLY A 146 -1.67 -8.40 4.56
N LEU A 147 -2.44 -8.71 3.53
CA LEU A 147 -2.70 -10.05 3.04
C LEU A 147 -2.14 -10.21 1.64
N CYS A 148 -1.26 -11.17 1.42
CA CYS A 148 -0.89 -11.60 0.08
C CYS A 148 -2.01 -12.48 -0.47
N ALA A 149 -2.69 -12.01 -1.50
CA ALA A 149 -3.76 -12.78 -2.15
C ALA A 149 -3.61 -12.73 -3.66
N SER A 150 -3.93 -13.85 -4.31
CA SER A 150 -4.06 -13.95 -5.76
C SER A 150 -5.41 -13.35 -6.21
N VAL A 151 -5.50 -13.01 -7.49
CA VAL A 151 -6.75 -12.61 -8.12
C VAL A 151 -7.80 -13.73 -8.00
N LYS A 152 -7.39 -14.99 -8.17
CA LYS A 152 -8.25 -16.16 -7.96
C LYS A 152 -8.88 -16.15 -6.57
N GLU A 153 -8.07 -16.00 -5.52
CA GLU A 153 -8.55 -15.96 -4.13
C GLU A 153 -9.51 -14.78 -3.87
N GLN A 154 -9.28 -13.64 -4.53
CA GLN A 154 -10.20 -12.49 -4.45
C GLN A 154 -11.55 -12.82 -5.11
N ILE A 155 -11.56 -13.47 -6.28
CA ILE A 155 -12.78 -13.89 -6.98
C ILE A 155 -13.53 -14.95 -6.19
N GLU A 156 -12.82 -15.92 -5.61
CA GLU A 156 -13.43 -16.93 -4.72
C GLU A 156 -14.04 -16.28 -3.46
N ALA A 157 -13.39 -15.25 -2.93
CA ALA A 157 -13.96 -14.50 -1.80
C ALA A 157 -15.23 -13.74 -2.20
N LEU A 158 -15.27 -13.17 -3.41
CA LEU A 158 -16.46 -12.52 -3.96
C LEU A 158 -17.59 -13.53 -4.15
N GLU A 159 -17.28 -14.74 -4.68
CA GLU A 159 -18.27 -15.80 -4.85
C GLU A 159 -18.87 -16.23 -3.52
N ARG A 160 -18.04 -16.44 -2.49
CA ARG A 160 -18.52 -16.77 -1.14
C ARG A 160 -19.41 -15.68 -0.54
N ALA A 161 -19.13 -14.43 -0.82
CA ALA A 161 -19.84 -13.29 -0.24
C ALA A 161 -21.13 -12.93 -0.98
N ALA A 162 -21.17 -13.08 -2.31
CA ALA A 162 -22.23 -12.51 -3.15
C ALA A 162 -22.77 -13.48 -4.23
N GLY A 163 -22.24 -14.70 -4.29
CA GLY A 163 -22.74 -15.75 -5.18
C GLY A 163 -22.15 -15.70 -6.61
N LYS A 164 -22.44 -16.77 -7.37
CA LYS A 164 -21.90 -16.99 -8.73
C LYS A 164 -22.37 -15.95 -9.75
N ASP A 165 -23.59 -15.47 -9.62
CA ASP A 165 -24.16 -14.47 -10.53
C ASP A 165 -23.35 -13.16 -10.46
N THR A 166 -22.90 -12.77 -9.27
CA THR A 166 -22.03 -11.61 -9.09
C THR A 166 -20.67 -11.82 -9.77
N VAL A 167 -20.07 -13.00 -9.62
CA VAL A 167 -18.79 -13.33 -10.26
C VAL A 167 -18.91 -13.34 -11.79
N SER A 168 -20.07 -13.71 -12.35
CA SER A 168 -20.30 -13.71 -13.79
C SER A 168 -20.18 -12.33 -14.46
N LEU A 169 -20.23 -11.26 -13.67
CA LEU A 169 -20.02 -9.87 -14.14
C LEU A 169 -18.53 -9.53 -14.33
N ILE A 170 -17.60 -10.43 -13.96
CA ILE A 170 -16.18 -10.24 -14.21
C ILE A 170 -15.84 -10.73 -15.63
N ARG A 171 -15.47 -9.81 -16.50
CA ARG A 171 -15.06 -10.10 -17.86
C ARG A 171 -13.54 -10.15 -17.96
N ARG A 172 -12.99 -11.29 -18.36
CA ARG A 172 -11.55 -11.47 -18.55
C ARG A 172 -11.12 -10.92 -19.90
N GLU A 173 -10.33 -9.84 -19.86
CA GLU A 173 -9.75 -9.19 -21.04
C GLU A 173 -8.27 -8.93 -20.76
N PRO A 174 -7.37 -9.92 -20.96
CA PRO A 174 -5.95 -9.77 -20.69
C PRO A 174 -5.34 -8.59 -21.44
N ASP A 175 -4.63 -7.72 -20.70
CA ASP A 175 -3.83 -6.62 -21.25
C ASP A 175 -2.35 -6.91 -20.96
N PRO A 176 -1.56 -7.27 -21.99
CA PRO A 176 -0.15 -7.63 -21.81
C PRO A 176 0.70 -6.51 -21.19
N PHE A 177 0.33 -5.26 -21.39
CA PHE A 177 1.04 -4.14 -20.78
C PHE A 177 0.77 -4.06 -19.27
N ILE A 178 -0.50 -4.17 -18.85
CA ILE A 178 -0.88 -4.17 -17.44
C ILE A 178 -0.31 -5.41 -16.74
N GLU A 179 -0.41 -6.56 -17.38
CA GLU A 179 0.12 -7.81 -16.85
C GLU A 179 1.63 -7.73 -16.57
N LYS A 180 2.42 -7.31 -17.56
CA LYS A 180 3.87 -7.09 -17.40
C LYS A 180 4.19 -6.08 -16.29
N LEU A 181 3.41 -5.01 -16.19
CA LEU A 181 3.58 -3.99 -15.16
C LEU A 181 3.34 -4.59 -13.76
N VAL A 182 2.25 -5.32 -13.58
CA VAL A 182 1.83 -5.88 -12.28
C VAL A 182 2.78 -6.96 -11.80
N TYR A 183 3.33 -7.80 -12.70
CA TYR A 183 4.36 -8.79 -12.35
C TYR A 183 5.67 -8.17 -11.83
N SER A 184 5.93 -6.90 -12.13
CA SER A 184 7.07 -6.17 -11.56
C SER A 184 6.82 -5.60 -10.16
N TRP A 185 5.61 -5.73 -9.63
CA TRP A 185 5.24 -5.18 -8.33
C TRP A 185 5.49 -6.15 -7.19
N PRO A 186 5.78 -5.63 -5.98
CA PRO A 186 5.95 -6.46 -4.80
C PRO A 186 4.67 -7.23 -4.48
N GLN A 187 4.83 -8.51 -4.16
CA GLN A 187 3.70 -9.42 -3.95
C GLN A 187 3.48 -9.77 -2.48
N SER A 188 4.55 -9.86 -1.68
CA SER A 188 4.48 -10.30 -0.29
C SER A 188 5.54 -9.59 0.57
N PHE A 189 5.24 -9.41 1.87
CA PHE A 189 6.12 -8.74 2.82
C PHE A 189 6.10 -9.45 4.18
N GLU A 190 7.23 -9.42 4.88
CA GLU A 190 7.30 -9.87 6.27
C GLU A 190 6.51 -8.93 7.17
N ALA A 191 6.73 -7.63 7.09
CA ALA A 191 6.08 -6.58 7.89
C ALA A 191 6.11 -6.86 9.41
N GLU A 192 7.15 -7.55 9.89
CA GLU A 192 7.26 -8.02 11.28
C GLU A 192 7.44 -6.86 12.23
N LYS A 193 8.26 -5.87 11.84
CA LYS A 193 8.47 -4.68 12.67
C LYS A 193 7.16 -3.93 12.91
N ALA A 194 6.37 -3.70 11.90
CA ALA A 194 5.09 -3.02 12.07
C ALA A 194 4.13 -3.85 12.94
N ARG A 195 4.09 -5.19 12.76
CA ARG A 195 3.29 -6.08 13.62
C ARG A 195 3.73 -6.03 15.08
N SER A 196 5.04 -6.08 15.35
CA SER A 196 5.59 -6.00 16.72
C SER A 196 5.28 -4.66 17.40
N LEU A 197 5.09 -3.60 16.61
CA LEU A 197 4.67 -2.28 17.05
C LEU A 197 3.14 -2.13 17.20
N GLY A 198 2.36 -3.18 16.97
CA GLY A 198 0.91 -3.21 17.17
C GLY A 198 0.06 -2.84 15.94
N PHE A 199 0.65 -2.62 14.77
CA PHE A 199 -0.12 -2.42 13.54
C PHE A 199 -0.83 -3.72 13.12
N LYS A 200 -2.12 -3.64 12.77
CA LYS A 200 -2.97 -4.79 12.40
C LYS A 200 -3.70 -4.52 11.09
N ALA A 201 -3.67 -5.49 10.14
CA ALA A 201 -4.45 -5.49 8.91
C ALA A 201 -5.85 -6.04 9.12
#